data_951dc5e32b4711b2f1f97b3894457761
#
_entry.id   951dc5e32b4711b2f1f97b3894457761
#
_cell.length_a   1.000
_cell.length_b   1.000
_cell.length_c   1.000
_cell.angle_alpha   90.00
_cell.angle_beta   90.00
_cell.angle_gamma   90.00
#
_symmetry.space_group_name_H-M   'P 1'
#
loop_
_entity.id
_entity.type
_entity.pdbx_description
1 polymer ?
#
loop_
_entity_poly.entity_id
_entity_poly.type
_entity_poly.pdbx_seq_one_letter_code
_entity_poly.pdbx_strand_id
1 'polypeptide(L)'
;MKVIKLAEPWKISCVDIEKPVPKPGEALIKVVAAGICGSDIGAFRGTNGLVSYPRVIGHELAGIVESIPENNKNGIKVGDRVVVDPYLYCGHCYPCRIGRTNCCTDLKVLGVHVDGGMAEYYCHPADMLIKIPEGMSWEQAACMPVAEPAVLNRPAPTPTN
;
A
#
# COMPACT_ATOMS: atom_id res chain seq x y z
N MET A 1 12.46 8.02 12.29
CA MET A 1 11.68 8.57 11.18
C MET A 1 10.32 9.05 11.66
N LYS A 2 9.72 10.00 10.93
CA LYS A 2 8.40 10.52 11.27
C LYS A 2 7.28 9.69 10.66
N VAL A 3 6.21 9.48 11.45
CA VAL A 3 4.98 8.84 10.99
C VAL A 3 3.76 9.60 11.49
N ILE A 4 2.67 9.55 10.74
CA ILE A 4 1.38 10.10 11.15
C ILE A 4 0.56 9.01 11.83
N LYS A 5 0.38 9.13 13.13
CA LYS A 5 -0.30 8.14 13.96
C LYS A 5 -1.61 8.69 14.52
N LEU A 6 -2.65 7.91 14.32
CA LEU A 6 -3.97 8.13 14.87
C LEU A 6 -4.09 7.28 16.15
N ALA A 7 -4.03 7.90 17.30
CA ALA A 7 -4.05 7.21 18.59
C ALA A 7 -5.46 6.72 18.97
N GLU A 8 -6.45 7.54 18.71
CA GLU A 8 -7.88 7.30 18.84
C GLU A 8 -8.64 8.32 17.96
N PRO A 9 -9.96 8.22 17.78
CA PRO A 9 -10.72 9.23 17.03
C PRO A 9 -10.41 10.66 17.52
N TRP A 10 -10.20 11.57 16.56
CA TRP A 10 -9.85 12.98 16.75
C TRP A 10 -8.45 13.25 17.35
N LYS A 11 -7.64 12.20 17.62
CA LYS A 11 -6.28 12.34 18.16
C LYS A 11 -5.23 11.84 17.18
N ILE A 12 -4.83 12.71 16.27
CA ILE A 12 -3.75 12.48 15.30
C ILE A 12 -2.48 13.22 15.71
N SER A 13 -1.34 12.61 15.53
CA SER A 13 -0.04 13.20 15.84
C SER A 13 1.06 12.71 14.89
N CYS A 14 2.07 13.56 14.72
CA CYS A 14 3.32 13.16 14.10
C CYS A 14 4.27 12.67 15.20
N VAL A 15 4.69 11.42 15.12
CA VAL A 15 5.58 10.80 16.11
C VAL A 15 6.85 10.27 15.45
N ASP A 16 7.92 10.20 16.22
CA ASP A 16 9.18 9.59 15.79
C ASP A 16 9.22 8.11 16.17
N ILE A 17 9.57 7.27 15.20
CA ILE A 17 9.82 5.84 15.39
C ILE A 17 11.13 5.43 14.72
N GLU A 18 11.62 4.24 14.97
CA GLU A 18 12.77 3.69 14.26
C GLU A 18 12.45 3.46 12.78
N LYS A 19 13.45 3.64 11.90
CA LYS A 19 13.31 3.33 10.47
C LYS A 19 13.10 1.82 10.33
N PRO A 20 12.06 1.36 9.58
CA PRO A 20 11.79 -0.06 9.47
C PRO A 20 12.88 -0.77 8.66
N VAL A 21 13.12 -2.02 9.03
CA VAL A 21 14.00 -2.93 8.30
C VAL A 21 13.13 -3.90 7.51
N PRO A 22 13.32 -4.01 6.18
CA PRO A 22 12.50 -4.89 5.36
C PRO A 22 12.74 -6.36 5.74
N LYS A 23 11.66 -7.12 5.82
CA LYS A 23 11.68 -8.58 5.97
C LYS A 23 12.03 -9.26 4.65
N PRO A 24 12.38 -10.55 4.64
CA PRO A 24 12.53 -11.31 3.40
C PRO A 24 11.30 -11.17 2.49
N GLY A 25 11.51 -10.77 1.23
CA GLY A 25 10.46 -10.51 0.26
C GLY A 25 9.88 -9.09 0.26
N GLU A 26 10.27 -8.24 1.21
CA GLU A 26 9.84 -6.85 1.26
C GLU A 26 10.87 -5.91 0.64
N ALA A 27 10.38 -4.83 0.07
CA ALA A 27 11.15 -3.66 -0.33
C ALA A 27 11.04 -2.57 0.73
N LEU A 28 12.06 -1.73 0.87
CA LEU A 28 12.03 -0.47 1.60
C LEU A 28 11.81 0.68 0.62
N ILE A 29 10.80 1.49 0.89
CA ILE A 29 10.39 2.61 0.06
C ILE A 29 10.58 3.89 0.86
N LYS A 30 11.26 4.88 0.28
CA LYS A 30 11.23 6.26 0.76
C LYS A 30 9.98 6.91 0.19
N VAL A 31 9.01 7.21 1.04
CA VAL A 31 7.75 7.83 0.63
C VAL A 31 7.99 9.29 0.23
N VAL A 32 7.50 9.67 -0.95
CA VAL A 32 7.62 11.02 -1.50
C VAL A 32 6.29 11.75 -1.48
N ALA A 33 5.20 11.02 -1.75
CA ALA A 33 3.84 11.55 -1.70
C ALA A 33 2.89 10.53 -1.07
N ALA A 34 1.95 11.01 -0.28
CA ALA A 34 0.88 10.22 0.29
C ALA A 34 -0.45 10.96 0.11
N GLY A 35 -1.45 10.28 -0.44
CA GLY A 35 -2.82 10.79 -0.55
C GLY A 35 -3.58 10.67 0.77
N ILE A 36 -4.58 11.52 0.95
CA ILE A 36 -5.53 11.43 2.07
C ILE A 36 -6.86 10.97 1.50
N CYS A 37 -7.23 9.73 1.76
CA CYS A 37 -8.47 9.13 1.32
C CYS A 37 -9.64 9.49 2.24
N GLY A 38 -10.86 9.43 1.74
CA GLY A 38 -12.07 9.57 2.56
C GLY A 38 -12.14 8.56 3.71
N SER A 39 -11.54 7.37 3.56
CA SER A 39 -11.45 6.37 4.62
C SER A 39 -10.50 6.79 5.78
N ASP A 40 -9.45 7.58 5.50
CA ASP A 40 -8.57 8.16 6.53
C ASP A 40 -9.33 9.21 7.33
N ILE A 41 -10.16 10.02 6.65
CA ILE A 41 -11.04 10.99 7.31
C ILE A 41 -12.07 10.27 8.18
N GLY A 42 -12.64 9.16 7.68
CA GLY A 42 -13.55 8.30 8.45
C GLY A 42 -12.87 7.69 9.67
N ALA A 43 -11.63 7.23 9.53
CA ALA A 43 -10.82 6.76 10.66
C ALA A 43 -10.58 7.88 11.68
N PHE A 44 -10.17 9.07 11.22
CA PHE A 44 -9.97 10.21 12.11
C PHE A 44 -11.22 10.59 12.90
N ARG A 45 -12.39 10.52 12.28
CA ARG A 45 -13.68 10.81 12.90
C ARG A 45 -14.24 9.67 13.76
N GLY A 46 -13.66 8.48 13.70
CA GLY A 46 -14.19 7.28 14.37
C GLY A 46 -15.41 6.68 13.69
N THR A 47 -15.72 7.06 12.45
CA THR A 47 -16.86 6.55 11.67
C THR A 47 -16.51 5.36 10.79
N ASN A 48 -15.22 5.03 10.64
CA ASN A 48 -14.77 3.83 9.93
C ASN A 48 -14.60 2.68 10.94
N GLY A 49 -15.62 1.82 11.03
CA GLY A 49 -15.64 0.68 11.97
C GLY A 49 -14.63 -0.43 11.67
N LEU A 50 -13.88 -0.35 10.57
CA LEU A 50 -12.84 -1.34 10.22
C LEU A 50 -11.48 -0.99 10.80
N VAL A 51 -11.28 0.23 11.28
CA VAL A 51 -10.01 0.69 11.81
C VAL A 51 -9.93 0.40 13.31
N SER A 52 -8.85 -0.28 13.71
CA SER A 52 -8.48 -0.44 15.12
C SER A 52 -7.41 0.59 15.48
N TYR A 53 -7.52 1.18 16.67
CA TYR A 53 -6.57 2.16 17.19
C TYR A 53 -5.62 1.55 18.23
N PRO A 54 -4.37 2.03 18.37
CA PRO A 54 -3.75 3.07 17.53
C PRO A 54 -3.38 2.56 16.14
N ARG A 55 -3.32 3.47 15.13
CA ARG A 55 -3.02 3.13 13.73
C ARG A 55 -2.14 4.20 13.07
N VAL A 56 -1.10 3.79 12.35
CA VAL A 56 -0.49 4.62 11.30
C VAL A 56 -1.39 4.55 10.07
N ILE A 57 -1.91 5.68 9.63
CA ILE A 57 -2.84 5.76 8.50
C ILE A 57 -2.11 5.87 7.16
N GLY A 58 -2.87 5.87 6.05
CA GLY A 58 -2.38 6.09 4.68
C GLY A 58 -2.18 4.80 3.90
N HIS A 59 -2.76 4.79 2.71
CA HIS A 59 -2.74 3.66 1.78
C HIS A 59 -2.61 4.11 0.32
N GLU A 60 -2.54 5.40 0.07
CA GLU A 60 -2.31 6.02 -1.24
C GLU A 60 -0.87 6.56 -1.25
N LEU A 61 0.09 5.73 -1.66
CA LEU A 61 1.51 5.99 -1.47
C LEU A 61 2.29 5.92 -2.77
N ALA A 62 3.13 6.91 -2.99
CA ALA A 62 4.14 6.91 -4.05
C ALA A 62 5.52 7.22 -3.45
N GLY A 63 6.55 6.56 -3.95
CA GLY A 63 7.90 6.72 -3.40
C GLY A 63 9.00 6.17 -4.29
N ILE A 64 10.20 6.18 -3.76
CA ILE A 64 11.42 5.68 -4.39
C ILE A 64 11.89 4.44 -3.65
N VAL A 65 12.22 3.39 -4.39
CA VAL A 65 12.76 2.15 -3.83
C VAL A 65 14.18 2.40 -3.29
N GLU A 66 14.39 2.20 -1.99
CA GLU A 66 15.73 2.26 -1.35
C GLU A 66 16.41 0.90 -1.29
N SER A 67 15.64 -0.16 -1.04
CA SER A 67 16.13 -1.54 -1.13
C SER A 67 15.01 -2.48 -1.57
N ILE A 68 15.38 -3.54 -2.28
CA ILE A 68 14.45 -4.53 -2.82
C ILE A 68 15.18 -5.86 -3.04
N PRO A 69 14.52 -7.02 -2.84
CA PRO A 69 15.11 -8.32 -3.19
C PRO A 69 15.43 -8.40 -4.69
N GLU A 70 16.59 -8.96 -5.04
CA GLU A 70 17.03 -9.12 -6.44
C GLU A 70 16.08 -9.99 -7.28
N ASN A 71 15.42 -10.95 -6.65
CA ASN A 71 14.52 -11.91 -7.29
C ASN A 71 13.04 -11.46 -7.29
N ASN A 72 12.76 -10.16 -7.18
CA ASN A 72 11.39 -9.68 -7.30
C ASN A 72 10.82 -9.92 -8.70
N LYS A 73 9.53 -10.28 -8.79
CA LYS A 73 8.87 -10.67 -10.05
C LYS A 73 8.57 -9.50 -10.98
N ASN A 74 8.53 -8.28 -10.45
CA ASN A 74 8.10 -7.09 -11.19
C ASN A 74 9.26 -6.40 -11.92
N GLY A 75 10.51 -6.89 -11.76
CA GLY A 75 11.69 -6.28 -12.37
C GLY A 75 12.03 -4.88 -11.84
N ILE A 76 11.48 -4.53 -10.68
CA ILE A 76 11.71 -3.24 -10.02
C ILE A 76 13.11 -3.23 -9.41
N LYS A 77 13.77 -2.07 -9.44
CA LYS A 77 15.15 -1.86 -8.97
C LYS A 77 15.22 -0.72 -7.97
N VAL A 78 16.31 -0.68 -7.21
CA VAL A 78 16.65 0.46 -6.37
C VAL A 78 16.71 1.73 -7.22
N GLY A 79 16.10 2.81 -6.73
CA GLY A 79 15.94 4.08 -7.42
C GLY A 79 14.69 4.20 -8.29
N ASP A 80 13.97 3.10 -8.58
CA ASP A 80 12.72 3.16 -9.33
C ASP A 80 11.65 3.91 -8.54
N ARG A 81 10.82 4.65 -9.29
CA ARG A 81 9.61 5.31 -8.80
C ARG A 81 8.48 4.30 -8.77
N VAL A 82 7.84 4.14 -7.63
CA VAL A 82 6.79 3.12 -7.44
C VAL A 82 5.58 3.66 -6.68
N VAL A 83 4.44 3.05 -6.92
CA VAL A 83 3.27 3.08 -6.04
C VAL A 83 3.09 1.74 -5.36
N VAL A 84 2.35 1.75 -4.26
CA VAL A 84 2.12 0.60 -3.39
C VAL A 84 0.70 0.09 -3.62
N ASP A 85 0.51 -1.19 -3.95
CA ASP A 85 -0.82 -1.81 -3.89
C ASP A 85 -1.22 -1.96 -2.41
N PRO A 86 -2.25 -1.27 -1.93
CA PRO A 86 -2.60 -1.25 -0.52
C PRO A 86 -3.34 -2.51 -0.03
N TYR A 87 -3.69 -3.42 -0.92
CA TYR A 87 -4.53 -4.59 -0.65
C TYR A 87 -3.69 -5.86 -0.44
N LEU A 88 -3.29 -6.12 0.81
CA LEU A 88 -2.53 -7.32 1.16
C LEU A 88 -3.42 -8.57 1.12
N TYR A 89 -3.12 -9.48 0.23
CA TYR A 89 -3.86 -10.73 0.06
C TYR A 89 -2.99 -11.95 0.42
N CYS A 90 -3.62 -13.06 0.83
CA CYS A 90 -2.89 -14.23 1.34
C CYS A 90 -2.20 -15.09 0.25
N GLY A 91 -2.62 -14.98 -1.01
CA GLY A 91 -2.06 -15.72 -2.15
C GLY A 91 -2.49 -17.20 -2.26
N HIS A 92 -3.11 -17.80 -1.24
CA HIS A 92 -3.38 -19.27 -1.19
C HIS A 92 -4.87 -19.64 -1.06
N CYS A 93 -5.76 -18.75 -0.66
CA CYS A 93 -7.19 -19.04 -0.62
C CYS A 93 -7.78 -19.22 -2.02
N TYR A 94 -8.98 -19.76 -2.12
CA TYR A 94 -9.61 -20.03 -3.42
C TYR A 94 -9.69 -18.78 -4.31
N PRO A 95 -10.21 -17.62 -3.86
CA PRO A 95 -10.19 -16.40 -4.67
C PRO A 95 -8.80 -16.01 -5.18
N CYS A 96 -7.78 -16.07 -4.33
CA CYS A 96 -6.41 -15.73 -4.74
C CYS A 96 -5.89 -16.68 -5.83
N ARG A 97 -6.16 -17.98 -5.71
CA ARG A 97 -5.70 -18.99 -6.69
C ARG A 97 -6.34 -18.83 -8.07
N ILE A 98 -7.52 -18.23 -8.14
CA ILE A 98 -8.21 -17.92 -9.42
C ILE A 98 -8.00 -16.47 -9.88
N GLY A 99 -7.01 -15.73 -9.28
CA GLY A 99 -6.66 -14.37 -9.66
C GLY A 99 -7.60 -13.28 -9.13
N ARG A 100 -8.55 -13.61 -8.25
CA ARG A 100 -9.46 -12.64 -7.63
C ARG A 100 -8.96 -12.22 -6.25
N THR A 101 -7.80 -11.62 -6.19
CA THR A 101 -7.13 -11.22 -4.94
C THR A 101 -7.94 -10.24 -4.11
N ASN A 102 -8.74 -9.38 -4.75
CA ASN A 102 -9.69 -8.45 -4.12
C ASN A 102 -10.79 -9.15 -3.31
N CYS A 103 -11.03 -10.44 -3.56
CA CYS A 103 -11.98 -11.29 -2.82
C CYS A 103 -11.27 -12.20 -1.80
N CYS A 104 -10.02 -11.92 -1.45
CA CYS A 104 -9.25 -12.70 -0.50
C CYS A 104 -9.98 -12.82 0.84
N THR A 105 -10.03 -14.05 1.40
CA THR A 105 -10.69 -14.30 2.69
C THR A 105 -9.94 -13.71 3.89
N ASP A 106 -8.65 -13.36 3.72
CA ASP A 106 -7.81 -12.68 4.71
C ASP A 106 -7.24 -11.37 4.13
N LEU A 107 -8.08 -10.60 3.45
CA LEU A 107 -7.70 -9.33 2.87
C LEU A 107 -7.42 -8.29 3.97
N LYS A 108 -6.25 -7.68 3.90
CA LYS A 108 -5.87 -6.57 4.79
C LYS A 108 -5.58 -5.33 3.96
N VAL A 109 -5.99 -4.18 4.47
CA VAL A 109 -5.78 -2.89 3.82
C VAL A 109 -4.86 -2.05 4.69
N LEU A 110 -3.86 -1.43 4.06
CA LEU A 110 -2.94 -0.51 4.71
C LEU A 110 -3.69 0.66 5.36
N GLY A 111 -3.26 1.07 6.54
CA GLY A 111 -3.88 2.17 7.28
C GLY A 111 -5.26 1.84 7.88
N VAL A 112 -5.78 0.63 7.63
CA VAL A 112 -7.07 0.14 8.12
C VAL A 112 -6.85 -1.08 9.02
N HIS A 113 -6.51 -2.22 8.44
CA HIS A 113 -6.29 -3.48 9.16
C HIS A 113 -4.86 -3.63 9.70
N VAL A 114 -3.90 -3.04 8.99
CA VAL A 114 -2.48 -2.98 9.36
C VAL A 114 -2.00 -1.54 9.28
N ASP A 115 -0.83 -1.25 9.85
CA ASP A 115 -0.26 0.08 9.76
C ASP A 115 -0.01 0.48 8.30
N GLY A 116 -0.35 1.71 7.99
CA GLY A 116 -0.18 2.32 6.68
C GLY A 116 1.15 3.05 6.54
N GLY A 117 1.26 3.78 5.45
CA GLY A 117 2.51 4.38 5.03
C GLY A 117 2.52 5.91 4.99
N MET A 118 1.69 6.61 5.77
CA MET A 118 1.93 8.03 6.07
C MET A 118 3.14 8.17 6.98
N ALA A 119 4.30 7.90 6.43
CA ALA A 119 5.61 7.83 7.07
C ALA A 119 6.69 8.26 6.10
N GLU A 120 7.90 8.58 6.59
CA GLU A 120 9.04 8.87 5.71
C GLU A 120 9.52 7.62 4.95
N TYR A 121 9.37 6.44 5.57
CA TYR A 121 9.76 5.15 4.98
C TYR A 121 8.70 4.10 5.28
N TYR A 122 8.52 3.18 4.32
CA TYR A 122 7.56 2.10 4.44
C TYR A 122 8.12 0.80 3.84
N CYS A 123 7.93 -0.33 4.53
CA CYS A 123 8.24 -1.66 4.01
C CYS A 123 7.00 -2.31 3.42
N HIS A 124 7.13 -2.90 2.22
CA HIS A 124 6.01 -3.52 1.51
C HIS A 124 6.46 -4.75 0.74
N PRO A 125 5.61 -5.77 0.55
CA PRO A 125 5.93 -6.89 -0.32
C PRO A 125 6.37 -6.40 -1.70
N ALA A 126 7.56 -6.83 -2.15
CA ALA A 126 8.17 -6.34 -3.39
C ALA A 126 7.30 -6.61 -4.63
N ASP A 127 6.61 -7.77 -4.64
CA ASP A 127 5.73 -8.17 -5.74
C ASP A 127 4.43 -7.35 -5.83
N MET A 128 4.15 -6.51 -4.83
CA MET A 128 2.98 -5.62 -4.76
C MET A 128 3.33 -4.14 -5.03
N LEU A 129 4.51 -3.90 -5.58
CA LEU A 129 4.91 -2.58 -6.05
C LEU A 129 4.63 -2.45 -7.54
N ILE A 130 4.19 -1.27 -7.97
CA ILE A 130 3.89 -0.95 -9.36
C ILE A 130 4.77 0.21 -9.78
N LYS A 131 5.49 0.05 -10.89
CA LYS A 131 6.37 1.09 -11.42
C LYS A 131 5.55 2.26 -11.98
N ILE A 132 5.91 3.48 -11.58
CA ILE A 132 5.26 4.70 -12.07
C ILE A 132 5.74 4.97 -13.50
N PRO A 133 4.82 5.21 -14.47
CA PRO A 133 5.18 5.61 -15.83
C PRO A 133 6.00 6.91 -15.84
N GLU A 134 6.83 7.06 -16.88
CA GLU A 134 7.54 8.32 -17.13
C GLU A 134 6.55 9.46 -17.35
N GLY A 135 6.90 10.66 -16.84
CA GLY A 135 6.08 11.86 -16.98
C GLY A 135 4.92 11.99 -15.99
N MET A 136 4.57 10.95 -15.23
CA MET A 136 3.55 11.04 -14.19
C MET A 136 4.10 11.77 -12.95
N SER A 137 3.35 12.73 -12.40
CA SER A 137 3.74 13.42 -11.17
C SER A 137 3.60 12.50 -9.93
N TRP A 138 4.21 12.88 -8.82
CA TRP A 138 4.10 12.13 -7.57
C TRP A 138 2.68 12.14 -7.01
N GLU A 139 2.00 13.28 -7.12
CA GLU A 139 0.63 13.47 -6.66
C GLU A 139 -0.36 12.61 -7.45
N GLN A 140 -0.20 12.60 -8.78
CA GLN A 140 -1.00 11.72 -9.66
C GLN A 140 -0.76 10.26 -9.31
N ALA A 141 0.51 9.86 -9.16
CA ALA A 141 0.87 8.48 -8.84
C ALA A 141 0.33 8.04 -7.47
N ALA A 142 0.40 8.89 -6.44
CA ALA A 142 -0.10 8.55 -5.11
C ALA A 142 -1.61 8.26 -5.09
N CYS A 143 -2.39 8.93 -5.95
CA CYS A 143 -3.84 8.73 -6.03
C CYS A 143 -4.27 7.50 -6.85
N MET A 144 -3.35 6.85 -7.59
CA MET A 144 -3.65 5.71 -8.46
C MET A 144 -3.91 4.37 -7.74
N PRO A 145 -3.26 4.04 -6.60
CA PRO A 145 -3.29 2.69 -6.03
C PRO A 145 -4.68 2.16 -5.66
N VAL A 146 -5.65 3.03 -5.39
CA VAL A 146 -7.03 2.62 -5.06
C VAL A 146 -7.84 2.32 -6.32
N ALA A 147 -7.51 2.93 -7.46
CA ALA A 147 -8.25 2.76 -8.71
C ALA A 147 -7.72 1.58 -9.55
N GLU A 148 -6.41 1.35 -9.54
CA GLU A 148 -5.73 0.42 -10.45
C GLU A 148 -5.97 -1.07 -10.15
N PRO A 149 -5.98 -1.57 -8.89
CA PRO A 149 -6.26 -2.97 -8.60
C PRO A 149 -7.65 -3.42 -9.08
N ALA A 150 -8.62 -2.51 -9.13
CA ALA A 150 -9.94 -2.79 -9.68
C ALA A 150 -9.91 -2.98 -11.21
N VAL A 151 -8.92 -2.41 -11.90
CA VAL A 151 -8.75 -2.49 -13.36
C VAL A 151 -7.81 -3.64 -13.75
N LEU A 152 -6.69 -3.81 -13.04
CA LEU A 152 -5.66 -4.80 -13.36
C LEU A 152 -6.05 -6.23 -12.96
N ASN A 153 -6.92 -6.41 -11.95
CA ASN A 153 -7.45 -7.72 -11.56
C ASN A 153 -8.65 -8.19 -12.42
N ARG A 154 -8.88 -7.59 -13.58
CA ARG A 154 -9.79 -8.22 -14.55
C ARG A 154 -9.07 -9.46 -15.12
N PRO A 155 -9.62 -10.67 -14.95
CA PRO A 155 -9.11 -11.82 -15.68
C PRO A 155 -9.15 -11.48 -17.18
N ALA A 156 -8.09 -11.85 -17.90
CA ALA A 156 -8.12 -11.79 -19.35
C ALA A 156 -9.42 -12.46 -19.82
N PRO A 157 -10.14 -11.87 -20.80
CA PRO A 157 -11.34 -12.50 -21.33
C PRO A 157 -10.96 -13.92 -21.77
N THR A 158 -11.65 -14.92 -21.20
CA THR A 158 -11.52 -16.29 -21.66
C THR A 158 -11.80 -16.32 -23.14
N PRO A 159 -10.95 -16.94 -23.97
CA PRO A 159 -11.25 -17.12 -25.37
C PRO A 159 -12.62 -17.81 -25.46
N THR A 160 -13.59 -17.16 -26.08
CA THR A 160 -14.85 -17.81 -26.44
C THR A 160 -14.52 -18.82 -27.53
N ASN A 161 -14.64 -20.12 -27.20
CA ASN A 161 -14.69 -21.19 -28.20
C ASN A 161 -15.92 -21.03 -29.10
#